data_1fe9691a4c0cc66d55333796c7b9afb4
#
_entry.id   1fe9691a4c0cc66d55333796c7b9afb4
#
_cell.length_a   1.000
_cell.length_b   1.000
_cell.length_c   1.000
_cell.angle_alpha   90.00
_cell.angle_beta   90.00
_cell.angle_gamma   90.00
#
_symmetry.space_group_name_H-M   'P 1'
#
loop_
_entity.id
_entity.type
_entity.pdbx_description
1 polymer ?
#
loop_
_entity_poly.entity_id
_entity_poly.type
_entity_poly.pdbx_seq_one_letter_code
_entity_poly.pdbx_strand_id
1 'polypeptide(L)'
;MRSYNHRFINPASFGQIGIFHRNSAGTMLGGLIATRKGLWLCIDYLWVGEESRGLKLGSALVKEAEQEAMRLGCRHALVDTFSFQALPFYEKQGYQLQMSLPDFPEEGMLRHYLIKKNMQAA
;
A
#
# COMPACT_ATOMS: atom_id res chain seq x y z
N MET A 1 26.53 -5.83 7.09
CA MET A 1 25.54 -4.74 6.97
C MET A 1 24.30 -4.98 7.79
N ARG A 2 23.72 -6.17 7.74
CA ARG A 2 22.51 -6.44 8.50
C ARG A 2 22.69 -6.29 10.01
N SER A 3 23.80 -6.78 10.56
CA SER A 3 24.05 -6.67 11.99
C SER A 3 24.23 -5.21 12.41
N TYR A 4 24.82 -4.39 11.55
CA TYR A 4 24.96 -2.97 11.80
C TYR A 4 23.59 -2.28 11.81
N ASN A 5 22.73 -2.62 10.83
CA ASN A 5 21.39 -2.04 10.76
C ASN A 5 20.54 -2.43 11.97
N HIS A 6 20.69 -3.67 12.46
CA HIS A 6 19.93 -4.13 13.61
C HIS A 6 20.23 -3.33 14.89
N ARG A 7 21.34 -2.61 14.96
CA ARG A 7 21.64 -1.76 16.10
C ARG A 7 20.75 -0.53 16.17
N PHE A 8 20.23 -0.08 15.01
CA PHE A 8 19.48 1.18 14.90
C PHE A 8 18.02 0.94 14.51
N ILE A 9 17.68 -0.25 14.09
CA ILE A 9 16.34 -0.58 13.58
C ILE A 9 15.76 -1.68 14.45
N ASN A 10 14.58 -1.43 15.00
CA ASN A 10 13.88 -2.46 15.78
C ASN A 10 13.23 -3.46 14.81
N PRO A 11 13.69 -4.74 14.80
CA PRO A 11 13.11 -5.74 13.90
C PRO A 11 11.62 -5.98 14.13
N ALA A 12 11.14 -5.75 15.34
CA ALA A 12 9.72 -5.94 15.66
C ALA A 12 8.82 -4.94 14.93
N SER A 13 9.36 -3.82 14.42
CA SER A 13 8.58 -2.84 13.66
C SER A 13 8.56 -3.12 12.16
N PHE A 14 9.14 -4.24 11.73
CA PHE A 14 9.16 -4.67 10.33
C PHE A 14 8.32 -5.92 10.15
N GLY A 15 7.71 -6.07 8.99
CA GLY A 15 6.95 -7.26 8.66
C GLY A 15 6.03 -7.02 7.48
N GLN A 16 5.40 -8.09 7.03
CA GLN A 16 4.46 -8.02 5.92
C GLN A 16 3.03 -8.02 6.43
N ILE A 17 2.17 -7.35 5.68
CA ILE A 17 0.72 -7.35 5.89
C ILE A 17 0.08 -7.86 4.60
N GLY A 18 -0.80 -8.84 4.72
CA GLY A 18 -1.62 -9.31 3.60
C GLY A 18 -3.08 -9.20 3.97
N ILE A 19 -3.87 -8.57 3.10
CA ILE A 19 -5.32 -8.45 3.24
C ILE A 19 -5.94 -9.10 2.01
N PHE A 20 -6.81 -10.10 2.22
CA PHE A 20 -7.39 -10.86 1.12
C PHE A 20 -8.89 -11.00 1.34
N HIS A 21 -9.66 -10.77 0.27
CA HIS A 21 -11.09 -10.97 0.30
C HIS A 21 -11.49 -12.09 -0.66
N ARG A 22 -12.29 -13.02 -0.15
CA ARG A 22 -12.81 -14.14 -0.91
C ARG A 22 -14.33 -14.15 -0.82
N ASN A 23 -14.99 -14.71 -1.83
CA ASN A 23 -16.43 -14.93 -1.75
C ASN A 23 -16.72 -16.26 -1.04
N SER A 24 -18.00 -16.61 -0.87
CA SER A 24 -18.41 -17.83 -0.19
C SER A 24 -17.94 -19.11 -0.89
N ALA A 25 -17.66 -19.05 -2.17
CA ALA A 25 -17.12 -20.17 -2.94
C ALA A 25 -15.60 -20.28 -2.82
N GLY A 26 -14.94 -19.37 -2.10
CA GLY A 26 -13.49 -19.37 -1.93
C GLY A 26 -12.72 -18.66 -3.04
N THR A 27 -13.41 -18.06 -4.00
CA THR A 27 -12.76 -17.30 -5.07
C THR A 27 -12.19 -16.01 -4.55
N MET A 28 -10.93 -15.71 -4.89
CA MET A 28 -10.26 -14.48 -4.49
C MET A 28 -10.86 -13.29 -5.24
N LEU A 29 -11.44 -12.36 -4.52
CA LEU A 29 -12.04 -11.15 -5.09
C LEU A 29 -11.02 -10.02 -5.21
N GLY A 30 -10.07 -9.95 -4.31
CA GLY A 30 -9.01 -8.96 -4.32
C GLY A 30 -8.04 -9.17 -3.19
N GLY A 31 -6.92 -8.49 -3.26
CA GLY A 31 -5.89 -8.59 -2.25
C GLY A 31 -4.95 -7.40 -2.25
N LEU A 32 -4.28 -7.23 -1.12
CA LEU A 32 -3.28 -6.20 -0.94
C LEU A 32 -2.13 -6.81 -0.15
N ILE A 33 -0.91 -6.55 -0.61
CA ILE A 33 0.31 -6.94 0.08
C ILE A 33 1.10 -5.68 0.37
N ALA A 34 1.54 -5.54 1.60
CA ALA A 34 2.28 -4.39 2.05
C ALA A 34 3.39 -4.80 3.00
N THR A 35 4.36 -3.92 3.20
CA THR A 35 5.49 -4.13 4.09
C THR A 35 5.50 -3.01 5.13
N ARG A 36 5.58 -3.39 6.41
CA ARG A 36 5.81 -2.42 7.49
C ARG A 36 7.30 -2.14 7.58
N LYS A 37 7.62 -0.84 7.61
CA LYS A 37 8.99 -0.36 7.81
C LYS A 37 8.96 0.75 8.85
N GLY A 38 9.01 0.35 10.13
CA GLY A 38 8.93 1.29 11.22
C GLY A 38 7.59 2.01 11.25
N LEU A 39 7.59 3.32 11.10
CA LEU A 39 6.38 4.14 11.13
C LEU A 39 5.63 4.18 9.80
N TRP A 40 6.17 3.53 8.77
CA TRP A 40 5.60 3.57 7.43
C TRP A 40 5.07 2.23 6.99
N LEU A 41 3.90 2.26 6.38
CA LEU A 41 3.34 1.16 5.61
C LEU A 41 3.69 1.40 4.14
N CYS A 42 4.33 0.42 3.51
CA CYS A 42 4.63 0.50 2.09
C CYS A 42 3.72 -0.49 1.36
N ILE A 43 2.78 0.02 0.58
CA ILE A 43 1.87 -0.84 -0.19
C ILE A 43 2.63 -1.32 -1.42
N ASP A 44 2.82 -2.63 -1.52
CA ASP A 44 3.59 -3.24 -2.60
C ASP A 44 2.71 -3.65 -3.76
N TYR A 45 1.54 -4.25 -3.47
CA TYR A 45 0.60 -4.73 -4.49
C TYR A 45 -0.82 -4.52 -4.04
N LEU A 46 -1.64 -4.06 -4.96
CA LEU A 46 -3.09 -4.00 -4.79
C LEU A 46 -3.72 -4.62 -6.04
N TRP A 47 -4.57 -5.60 -5.83
CA TRP A 47 -5.22 -6.30 -6.91
C TRP A 47 -6.71 -6.47 -6.63
N VAL A 48 -7.53 -6.24 -7.65
CA VAL A 48 -8.98 -6.43 -7.58
C VAL A 48 -9.40 -7.20 -8.83
N GLY A 49 -10.13 -8.29 -8.64
CA GLY A 49 -10.63 -9.07 -9.75
C GLY A 49 -11.64 -8.30 -10.60
N GLU A 50 -11.74 -8.64 -11.89
CA GLU A 50 -12.62 -7.94 -12.80
C GLU A 50 -14.08 -7.90 -12.33
N GLU A 51 -14.56 -9.01 -11.80
CA GLU A 51 -15.94 -9.12 -11.32
C GLU A 51 -16.21 -8.24 -10.10
N SER A 52 -15.16 -7.84 -9.40
CA SER A 52 -15.28 -7.04 -8.18
C SER A 52 -15.01 -5.56 -8.39
N ARG A 53 -14.66 -5.17 -9.62
CA ARG A 53 -14.39 -3.76 -9.94
C ARG A 53 -15.69 -2.97 -9.85
N GLY A 54 -15.58 -1.76 -9.30
CA GLY A 54 -16.74 -0.93 -9.10
C GLY A 54 -17.51 -1.19 -7.82
N LEU A 55 -17.10 -2.19 -7.03
CA LEU A 55 -17.73 -2.51 -5.75
C LEU A 55 -16.97 -1.91 -4.56
N LYS A 56 -16.08 -0.95 -4.83
CA LYS A 56 -15.26 -0.27 -3.81
C LYS A 56 -14.37 -1.22 -3.01
N LEU A 57 -14.08 -2.38 -3.55
CA LEU A 57 -13.23 -3.36 -2.87
C LEU A 57 -11.80 -2.86 -2.71
N GLY A 58 -11.27 -2.16 -3.72
CA GLY A 58 -9.94 -1.57 -3.63
C GLY A 58 -9.81 -0.60 -2.46
N SER A 59 -10.81 0.27 -2.27
CA SER A 59 -10.84 1.20 -1.13
C SER A 59 -10.90 0.45 0.19
N ALA A 60 -11.70 -0.62 0.26
CA ALA A 60 -11.81 -1.42 1.48
C ALA A 60 -10.48 -2.09 1.82
N LEU A 61 -9.79 -2.63 0.82
CA LEU A 61 -8.49 -3.27 1.03
C LEU A 61 -7.44 -2.28 1.56
N VAL A 62 -7.38 -1.09 0.96
CA VAL A 62 -6.45 -0.05 1.42
C VAL A 62 -6.76 0.36 2.85
N LYS A 63 -8.04 0.59 3.15
CA LYS A 63 -8.48 0.99 4.49
C LYS A 63 -8.15 -0.07 5.53
N GLU A 64 -8.41 -1.33 5.24
CA GLU A 64 -8.09 -2.43 6.16
C GLU A 64 -6.59 -2.54 6.39
N ALA A 65 -5.78 -2.38 5.35
CA ALA A 65 -4.33 -2.41 5.47
C ALA A 65 -3.83 -1.25 6.34
N GLU A 66 -4.39 -0.06 6.15
CA GLU A 66 -4.04 1.11 6.98
C GLU A 66 -4.41 0.90 8.44
N GLN A 67 -5.59 0.35 8.70
CA GLN A 67 -6.04 0.08 10.06
C GLN A 67 -5.15 -0.94 10.75
N GLU A 68 -4.81 -2.02 10.06
CA GLU A 68 -3.90 -3.03 10.60
C GLU A 68 -2.50 -2.45 10.84
N ALA A 69 -2.01 -1.64 9.92
CA ALA A 69 -0.71 -0.98 10.06
C ALA A 69 -0.69 -0.05 11.28
N MET A 70 -1.75 0.74 11.47
CA MET A 70 -1.87 1.62 12.63
C MET A 70 -1.91 0.84 13.94
N ARG A 71 -2.62 -0.28 13.95
CA ARG A 71 -2.64 -1.17 15.11
C ARG A 71 -1.24 -1.65 15.47
N LEU A 72 -0.39 -1.82 14.47
CA LEU A 72 0.99 -2.28 14.63
C LEU A 72 2.00 -1.14 14.78
N GLY A 73 1.54 0.10 14.85
CA GLY A 73 2.39 1.26 15.15
C GLY A 73 2.76 2.15 13.97
N CYS A 74 2.29 1.85 12.76
CA CYS A 74 2.54 2.72 11.62
C CYS A 74 1.75 4.02 11.73
N ARG A 75 2.33 5.10 11.23
CA ARG A 75 1.71 6.43 11.20
C ARG A 75 1.46 6.93 9.79
N HIS A 76 2.21 6.44 8.83
CA HIS A 76 2.22 6.94 7.46
C HIS A 76 2.16 5.80 6.48
N ALA A 77 1.78 6.08 5.24
CA ALA A 77 1.75 5.10 4.18
C ALA A 77 2.36 5.64 2.89
N LEU A 78 2.99 4.75 2.15
CA LEU A 78 3.61 5.03 0.87
C LEU A 78 3.08 4.04 -0.16
N VAL A 79 2.76 4.52 -1.35
CA VAL A 79 2.42 3.66 -2.48
C VAL A 79 3.09 4.20 -3.73
N ASP A 80 3.46 3.30 -4.62
CA ASP A 80 3.92 3.68 -5.94
C ASP A 80 3.11 2.97 -7.01
N THR A 81 2.99 3.60 -8.17
CA THR A 81 2.24 3.05 -9.28
C THR A 81 2.79 3.56 -10.61
N PHE A 82 2.67 2.73 -11.64
CA PHE A 82 3.02 3.10 -13.01
C PHE A 82 1.82 3.65 -13.78
N SER A 83 0.63 3.63 -13.20
CA SER A 83 -0.61 3.95 -13.89
C SER A 83 -1.14 5.33 -13.53
N PHE A 84 -1.33 6.18 -14.53
CA PHE A 84 -2.07 7.42 -14.36
C PHE A 84 -3.49 7.17 -13.85
N GLN A 85 -4.09 6.04 -14.24
CA GLN A 85 -5.46 5.72 -13.86
C GLN A 85 -5.59 5.43 -12.37
N ALA A 86 -4.51 5.00 -11.73
CA ALA A 86 -4.51 4.72 -10.31
C ALA A 86 -4.36 5.99 -9.45
N LEU A 87 -3.84 7.09 -10.01
CA LEU A 87 -3.64 8.31 -9.24
C LEU A 87 -4.92 8.83 -8.59
N PRO A 88 -6.05 9.01 -9.33
CA PRO A 88 -7.28 9.48 -8.70
C PRO A 88 -7.79 8.53 -7.62
N PHE A 89 -7.59 7.23 -7.79
CA PHE A 89 -7.98 6.25 -6.80
C PHE A 89 -7.25 6.51 -5.47
N TYR A 90 -5.92 6.61 -5.52
CA TYR A 90 -5.13 6.84 -4.31
C TYR A 90 -5.36 8.23 -3.72
N GLU A 91 -5.56 9.23 -4.55
CA GLU A 91 -5.87 10.57 -4.08
C GLU A 91 -7.19 10.59 -3.29
N LYS A 92 -8.19 9.83 -3.73
CA LYS A 92 -9.45 9.68 -3.00
C LYS A 92 -9.25 8.99 -1.66
N GLN A 93 -8.23 8.15 -1.52
CA GLN A 93 -7.90 7.51 -0.26
C GLN A 93 -7.10 8.41 0.67
N GLY A 94 -6.78 9.63 0.23
CA GLY A 94 -6.04 10.59 1.03
C GLY A 94 -4.54 10.64 0.74
N TYR A 95 -4.09 9.97 -0.31
CA TYR A 95 -2.69 9.99 -0.71
C TYR A 95 -2.40 11.22 -1.56
N GLN A 96 -1.18 11.75 -1.41
CA GLN A 96 -0.73 12.91 -2.18
C GLN A 96 0.49 12.53 -3.01
N LEU A 97 0.46 12.92 -4.28
CA LEU A 97 1.58 12.69 -5.19
C LEU A 97 2.79 13.51 -4.74
N GLN A 98 3.93 12.84 -4.58
CA GLN A 98 5.17 13.48 -4.17
C GLN A 98 6.13 13.67 -5.32
N MET A 99 6.24 12.67 -6.19
CA MET A 99 7.14 12.75 -7.34
C MET A 99 6.74 11.71 -8.38
N SER A 100 7.17 11.99 -9.61
CA SER A 100 7.05 11.04 -10.72
C SER A 100 8.42 10.90 -11.35
N LEU A 101 8.90 9.66 -11.47
CA LEU A 101 10.22 9.39 -12.04
C LEU A 101 10.06 8.87 -13.46
N PRO A 102 10.70 9.53 -14.46
CA PRO A 102 10.66 9.05 -15.83
C PRO A 102 11.58 7.85 -16.01
N ASP A 103 11.26 7.05 -17.01
CA ASP A 103 12.07 5.90 -17.40
C ASP A 103 12.32 4.92 -16.26
N PHE A 104 11.28 4.68 -15.48
CA PHE A 104 11.33 3.78 -14.34
C PHE A 104 10.20 2.75 -14.42
N PRO A 105 10.50 1.45 -14.58
CA PRO A 105 11.84 0.87 -14.73
C PRO A 105 12.38 0.94 -16.14
N GLU A 106 11.56 1.25 -17.14
CA GLU A 106 11.96 1.22 -18.54
C GLU A 106 11.64 2.53 -19.24
N GLU A 107 12.31 2.73 -20.37
CA GLU A 107 12.15 3.93 -21.19
C GLU A 107 10.66 4.18 -21.50
N GLY A 108 10.24 5.42 -21.32
CA GLY A 108 8.86 5.84 -21.57
C GLY A 108 7.88 5.56 -20.43
N MET A 109 8.31 4.84 -19.39
CA MET A 109 7.46 4.56 -18.22
C MET A 109 7.65 5.64 -17.15
N LEU A 110 6.57 5.94 -16.45
CA LEU A 110 6.59 6.85 -15.30
C LEU A 110 6.21 6.09 -14.05
N ARG A 111 6.97 6.29 -13.00
CA ARG A 111 6.64 5.73 -11.69
C ARG A 111 6.27 6.87 -10.74
N HIS A 112 5.05 6.80 -10.22
CA HIS A 112 4.50 7.84 -9.35
C HIS A 112 4.56 7.37 -7.91
N TYR A 113 5.02 8.25 -7.02
CA TYR A 113 5.09 7.98 -5.58
C TYR A 113 4.12 8.88 -4.85
N LEU A 114 3.24 8.28 -4.05
CA LEU A 114 2.24 8.99 -3.28
C LEU A 114 2.38 8.63 -1.80
N ILE A 115 2.08 9.57 -0.93
CA ILE A 115 2.13 9.33 0.51
C ILE A 115 0.84 9.78 1.19
N LYS A 116 0.56 9.15 2.32
CA LYS A 116 -0.48 9.56 3.24
C LYS A 116 0.16 9.68 4.61
N LYS A 117 0.25 10.91 5.12
CA LYS A 117 0.88 11.18 6.40
C LYS A 117 -0.15 11.29 7.51
N ASN A 118 0.28 10.94 8.72
CA ASN A 118 -0.53 11.09 9.92
C ASN A 118 -1.88 10.39 9.81
N MET A 119 -1.85 9.11 9.43
CA MET A 119 -3.06 8.29 9.39
C MET A 119 -3.73 8.29 10.76
N GLN A 120 -5.05 8.31 10.76
CA GLN A 120 -5.84 8.29 11.98
C GLN A 120 -6.84 7.16 11.93
N ALA A 121 -7.02 6.50 13.08
CA ALA A 121 -8.05 5.48 13.22
C ALA A 121 -9.42 6.10 13.03
N ALA A 122 -10.28 5.40 12.29
CA ALA A 122 -11.65 5.86 12.06
C ALA A 122 -12.49 5.74 13.34
#